data_46c6fd3c44137e303d78c0fcb8fe6bfe
#
_entry.id   46c6fd3c44137e303d78c0fcb8fe6bfe
#
_cell.length_a   1.000
_cell.length_b   1.000
_cell.length_c   1.000
_cell.angle_alpha   90.00
_cell.angle_beta   90.00
_cell.angle_gamma   90.00
#
_symmetry.space_group_name_H-M   'P 1'
#
loop_
_entity.id
_entity.type
_entity.pdbx_description
1 polymer ?
#
loop_
_entity_poly.entity_id
_entity_poly.type
_entity_poly.pdbx_seq_one_letter_code
_entity_poly.pdbx_strand_id
1 'polypeptide(L)'
;MKRFRGTKGIIILVMMMVLVIGYFYYLSNRTVSSDNKTATVSTEKDSPVTTVLLRDLDINYPSTPKEVVKYYAELTKVLYNEEYTDEEFQALAVKIQQLYDPELVANKEQSEYLQDLKDEIAAFHTNKWTISTYWTSSSTDVERFTEDGYEFARLYCTFTIRQSGGSGSSNEVFLLRKDENEHWKIYGWKLVQKQVQ
;
A
#
# COMPACT_ATOMS: atom_id res chain seq x y z
N MET A 1 5.70 -22.03 46.98
CA MET A 1 5.04 -20.88 46.33
C MET A 1 5.52 -19.57 46.96
N LYS A 2 6.49 -18.86 46.35
CA LYS A 2 7.00 -17.59 46.87
C LYS A 2 6.17 -16.44 46.26
N ARG A 3 5.41 -15.74 47.14
CA ARG A 3 4.68 -14.52 46.80
C ARG A 3 5.70 -13.39 46.57
N PHE A 4 5.81 -12.93 45.34
CA PHE A 4 6.46 -11.64 44.98
C PHE A 4 5.54 -10.50 45.43
N ARG A 5 5.69 -10.06 46.67
CA ARG A 5 5.18 -8.77 47.16
C ARG A 5 6.35 -7.79 47.21
N GLY A 6 6.63 -7.15 46.10
CA GLY A 6 7.62 -6.09 46.05
C GLY A 6 6.92 -4.79 45.61
N THR A 7 6.88 -3.81 46.50
CA THR A 7 6.41 -2.44 46.31
C THR A 7 6.96 -1.82 45.02
N LYS A 8 8.14 -2.27 44.57
CA LYS A 8 8.76 -1.86 43.29
C LYS A 8 7.96 -2.31 42.05
N GLY A 9 7.31 -3.47 42.06
CA GLY A 9 6.49 -3.95 40.95
C GLY A 9 5.20 -3.12 40.77
N ILE A 10 4.61 -2.68 41.88
CA ILE A 10 3.40 -1.85 41.88
C ILE A 10 3.74 -0.44 41.32
N ILE A 11 4.91 0.11 41.69
CA ILE A 11 5.37 1.42 41.19
C ILE A 11 5.58 1.38 39.67
N ILE A 12 6.18 0.32 39.13
CA ILE A 12 6.38 0.15 37.68
C ILE A 12 5.05 0.05 36.96
N LEU A 13 4.09 -0.68 37.51
CA LEU A 13 2.75 -0.86 36.90
C LEU A 13 1.97 0.46 36.90
N VAL A 14 2.04 1.23 37.99
CA VAL A 14 1.43 2.56 38.07
C VAL A 14 2.08 3.53 37.08
N MET A 15 3.41 3.49 36.96
CA MET A 15 4.16 4.35 36.03
C MET A 15 3.80 4.02 34.56
N MET A 16 3.64 2.73 34.22
CA MET A 16 3.14 2.32 32.88
C MET A 16 1.72 2.81 32.62
N MET A 17 0.84 2.73 33.62
CA MET A 17 -0.54 3.17 33.50
C MET A 17 -0.63 4.69 33.27
N VAL A 18 0.21 5.47 33.95
CA VAL A 18 0.30 6.94 33.79
C VAL A 18 0.82 7.29 32.38
N LEU A 19 1.79 6.53 31.84
CA LEU A 19 2.29 6.73 30.48
C LEU A 19 1.22 6.42 29.42
N VAL A 20 0.44 5.35 29.59
CA VAL A 20 -0.65 5.00 28.68
C VAL A 20 -1.77 6.03 28.74
N ILE A 21 -2.15 6.50 29.91
CA ILE A 21 -3.17 7.56 30.09
C ILE A 21 -2.64 8.89 29.54
N GLY A 22 -1.40 9.23 29.78
CA GLY A 22 -0.76 10.43 29.25
C GLY A 22 -0.66 10.43 27.72
N TYR A 23 -0.35 9.28 27.13
CA TYR A 23 -0.33 9.09 25.69
C TYR A 23 -1.74 9.19 25.08
N PHE A 24 -2.74 8.59 25.71
CA PHE A 24 -4.13 8.71 25.29
C PHE A 24 -4.67 10.13 25.41
N TYR A 25 -4.30 10.85 26.49
CA TYR A 25 -4.65 12.25 26.68
C TYR A 25 -3.95 13.16 25.66
N TYR A 26 -2.70 12.86 25.32
CA TYR A 26 -1.95 13.57 24.28
C TYR A 26 -2.58 13.37 22.89
N LEU A 27 -3.00 12.16 22.53
CA LEU A 27 -3.73 11.87 21.28
C LEU A 27 -5.12 12.53 21.27
N SER A 28 -5.84 12.50 22.40
CA SER A 28 -7.18 13.10 22.52
C SER A 28 -7.14 14.63 22.43
N ASN A 29 -6.07 15.27 22.93
CA ASN A 29 -5.93 16.74 22.87
C ASN A 29 -5.37 17.26 21.53
N ARG A 30 -4.91 16.40 20.63
CA ARG A 30 -4.54 16.82 19.27
C ARG A 30 -5.75 17.09 18.38
N THR A 31 -6.96 16.71 18.81
CA THR A 31 -8.20 16.87 18.01
C THR A 31 -9.07 18.04 18.42
N VAL A 32 -8.63 18.95 19.31
CA VAL A 32 -9.43 20.11 19.68
C VAL A 32 -8.60 21.38 19.70
N SER A 33 -8.36 21.96 18.54
CA SER A 33 -8.36 23.42 18.39
C SER A 33 -9.57 23.78 17.54
N SER A 34 -10.68 23.92 18.24
CA SER A 34 -11.94 24.38 17.66
C SER A 34 -11.96 25.89 17.79
N ASP A 35 -11.64 26.59 16.72
CA ASP A 35 -12.10 27.95 16.53
C ASP A 35 -13.45 27.92 15.84
N ASN A 36 -14.45 28.46 16.56
CA ASN A 36 -15.82 28.61 16.19
C ASN A 36 -15.97 29.40 14.87
N LYS A 37 -16.26 28.72 13.75
CA LYS A 37 -16.97 29.30 12.61
C LYS A 37 -17.99 28.31 12.07
N THR A 38 -19.24 28.71 12.20
CA THR A 38 -20.46 28.32 11.49
C THR A 38 -20.30 27.11 10.55
N ALA A 39 -20.97 26.02 10.93
CA ALA A 39 -21.07 24.79 10.16
C ALA A 39 -21.67 25.04 8.77
N THR A 40 -20.82 25.09 7.76
CA THR A 40 -21.18 24.61 6.44
C THR A 40 -20.76 23.14 6.43
N VAL A 41 -21.70 22.24 6.27
CA VAL A 41 -21.43 20.82 5.99
C VAL A 41 -20.76 20.78 4.62
N SER A 42 -19.44 20.97 4.56
CA SER A 42 -18.64 20.57 3.44
C SER A 42 -18.52 19.05 3.58
N THR A 43 -19.13 18.31 2.67
CA THR A 43 -18.79 16.93 2.39
C THR A 43 -17.32 16.96 1.99
N GLU A 44 -16.43 16.73 2.94
CA GLU A 44 -15.00 16.56 2.69
C GLU A 44 -14.91 15.32 1.80
N LYS A 45 -14.68 15.54 0.53
CA LYS A 45 -14.48 14.47 -0.43
C LYS A 45 -13.16 13.82 -0.01
N ASP A 46 -13.24 12.62 0.57
CA ASP A 46 -12.06 11.86 0.97
C ASP A 46 -11.02 11.92 -0.15
N SER A 47 -9.79 12.32 0.20
CA SER A 47 -8.74 12.37 -0.81
C SER A 47 -8.49 10.98 -1.39
N PRO A 48 -8.06 10.85 -2.66
CA PRO A 48 -7.69 9.54 -3.21
C PRO A 48 -6.68 8.81 -2.33
N VAL A 49 -5.74 9.53 -1.71
CA VAL A 49 -4.75 9.00 -0.77
C VAL A 49 -5.44 8.36 0.45
N THR A 50 -6.31 9.12 1.12
CA THR A 50 -7.07 8.63 2.26
C THR A 50 -7.90 7.41 1.88
N THR A 51 -8.59 7.46 0.74
CA THR A 51 -9.44 6.35 0.27
C THR A 51 -8.69 5.03 0.13
N VAL A 52 -7.50 5.04 -0.48
CA VAL A 52 -6.72 3.80 -0.65
C VAL A 52 -6.03 3.35 0.65
N LEU A 53 -5.72 4.28 1.55
CA LEU A 53 -5.12 3.95 2.85
C LEU A 53 -6.13 3.39 3.86
N LEU A 54 -7.42 3.70 3.73
CA LEU A 54 -8.48 3.20 4.62
C LEU A 54 -8.65 1.68 4.60
N ARG A 55 -8.25 1.01 3.52
CA ARG A 55 -8.36 -0.45 3.44
C ARG A 55 -7.40 -1.12 4.42
N ASP A 56 -7.92 -1.78 5.42
CA ASP A 56 -7.16 -2.61 6.34
C ASP A 56 -6.91 -3.99 5.71
N LEU A 57 -5.64 -4.28 5.40
CA LEU A 57 -5.25 -5.54 4.75
C LEU A 57 -5.19 -6.72 5.73
N ASP A 58 -5.16 -6.49 7.04
CA ASP A 58 -5.23 -7.56 8.03
C ASP A 58 -6.65 -8.12 8.16
N ILE A 59 -7.66 -7.26 7.89
CA ILE A 59 -9.08 -7.63 8.01
C ILE A 59 -9.70 -7.92 6.63
N ASN A 60 -9.30 -7.15 5.61
CA ASN A 60 -9.93 -7.15 4.28
C ASN A 60 -8.90 -7.29 3.16
N TYR A 61 -8.11 -8.36 3.23
CA TYR A 61 -7.14 -8.68 2.18
C TYR A 61 -7.84 -9.05 0.86
N PRO A 62 -7.34 -8.62 -0.31
CA PRO A 62 -7.91 -9.01 -1.60
C PRO A 62 -7.89 -10.53 -1.79
N SER A 63 -9.04 -11.12 -2.07
CA SER A 63 -9.24 -12.58 -2.04
C SER A 63 -8.78 -13.29 -3.32
N THR A 64 -8.58 -12.56 -4.41
CA THR A 64 -8.19 -13.14 -5.71
C THR A 64 -6.94 -12.47 -6.28
N PRO A 65 -6.16 -13.18 -7.13
CA PRO A 65 -4.99 -12.58 -7.79
C PRO A 65 -5.32 -11.28 -8.53
N LYS A 66 -6.47 -11.22 -9.18
CA LYS A 66 -6.95 -10.04 -9.89
C LYS A 66 -7.19 -8.87 -8.94
N GLU A 67 -7.83 -9.11 -7.80
CA GLU A 67 -8.09 -8.06 -6.81
C GLU A 67 -6.81 -7.54 -6.16
N VAL A 68 -5.81 -8.40 -5.95
CA VAL A 68 -4.48 -7.99 -5.48
C VAL A 68 -3.83 -7.04 -6.46
N VAL A 69 -3.74 -7.43 -7.75
CA VAL A 69 -3.12 -6.59 -8.79
C VAL A 69 -3.95 -5.33 -9.04
N LYS A 70 -5.28 -5.41 -8.95
CA LYS A 70 -6.14 -4.22 -9.04
C LYS A 70 -5.85 -3.23 -7.93
N TYR A 71 -5.76 -3.70 -6.68
CA TYR A 71 -5.47 -2.82 -5.54
C TYR A 71 -4.04 -2.26 -5.61
N TYR A 72 -3.06 -3.07 -6.03
CA TYR A 72 -1.72 -2.60 -6.35
C TYR A 72 -1.75 -1.46 -7.37
N ALA A 73 -2.51 -1.61 -8.46
CA ALA A 73 -2.63 -0.58 -9.49
C ALA A 73 -3.33 0.69 -9.00
N GLU A 74 -4.30 0.57 -8.08
CA GLU A 74 -4.95 1.71 -7.42
C GLU A 74 -3.93 2.49 -6.56
N LEU A 75 -3.17 1.78 -5.71
CA LEU A 75 -2.11 2.38 -4.89
C LEU A 75 -1.04 3.06 -5.75
N THR A 76 -0.57 2.37 -6.80
CA THR A 76 0.41 2.91 -7.75
C THR A 76 -0.11 4.18 -8.42
N LYS A 77 -1.34 4.17 -8.90
CA LYS A 77 -1.94 5.36 -9.54
C LYS A 77 -2.00 6.54 -8.56
N VAL A 78 -2.38 6.33 -7.32
CA VAL A 78 -2.41 7.38 -6.29
C VAL A 78 -1.00 7.87 -5.99
N LEU A 79 -0.06 6.96 -5.78
CA LEU A 79 1.33 7.27 -5.45
C LEU A 79 2.04 8.10 -6.52
N TYR A 80 1.71 7.89 -7.80
CA TYR A 80 2.33 8.61 -8.93
C TYR A 80 1.58 9.87 -9.36
N ASN A 81 0.32 10.06 -8.94
CA ASN A 81 -0.48 11.17 -9.44
C ASN A 81 -0.83 12.22 -8.40
N GLU A 82 -0.95 11.84 -7.12
CA GLU A 82 -1.49 12.72 -6.09
C GLU A 82 -0.36 13.41 -5.30
N GLU A 83 -0.72 14.50 -4.65
CA GLU A 83 0.14 15.13 -3.65
C GLU A 83 -0.12 14.49 -2.28
N TYR A 84 0.93 14.24 -1.52
CA TYR A 84 0.87 13.60 -0.20
C TYR A 84 2.02 14.07 0.68
N THR A 85 1.88 13.89 1.99
CA THR A 85 2.94 14.14 2.99
C THR A 85 3.97 13.01 2.98
N ASP A 86 5.12 13.22 3.64
CA ASP A 86 6.13 12.16 3.80
C ASP A 86 5.58 10.96 4.59
N GLU A 87 4.69 11.18 5.54
CA GLU A 87 4.02 10.13 6.30
C GLU A 87 3.06 9.32 5.42
N GLU A 88 2.28 9.99 4.57
CA GLU A 88 1.37 9.34 3.62
C GLU A 88 2.15 8.57 2.55
N PHE A 89 3.27 9.12 2.06
CA PHE A 89 4.18 8.39 1.16
C PHE A 89 4.65 7.08 1.78
N GLN A 90 5.15 7.13 3.03
CA GLN A 90 5.60 5.92 3.73
C GLN A 90 4.46 4.92 3.92
N ALA A 91 3.26 5.41 4.29
CA ALA A 91 2.08 4.56 4.45
C ALA A 91 1.67 3.88 3.14
N LEU A 92 1.67 4.62 2.01
CA LEU A 92 1.41 4.06 0.67
C LEU A 92 2.44 3.02 0.27
N ALA A 93 3.73 3.32 0.45
CA ALA A 93 4.83 2.41 0.12
C ALA A 93 4.76 1.11 0.95
N VAL A 94 4.53 1.20 2.26
CA VAL A 94 4.34 0.04 3.13
C VAL A 94 3.11 -0.76 2.72
N LYS A 95 2.00 -0.09 2.38
CA LYS A 95 0.78 -0.77 1.94
C LYS A 95 0.98 -1.52 0.62
N ILE A 96 1.79 -1.01 -0.29
CA ILE A 96 2.21 -1.72 -1.50
C ILE A 96 3.04 -2.95 -1.13
N GLN A 97 4.02 -2.83 -0.22
CA GLN A 97 4.85 -3.96 0.22
C GLN A 97 4.04 -5.05 0.93
N GLN A 98 2.93 -4.73 1.61
CA GLN A 98 2.04 -5.72 2.19
C GLN A 98 1.41 -6.66 1.14
N LEU A 99 1.35 -6.23 -0.13
CA LEU A 99 0.90 -7.06 -1.25
C LEU A 99 2.02 -7.94 -1.83
N TYR A 100 3.29 -7.66 -1.49
CA TYR A 100 4.45 -8.39 -2.00
C TYR A 100 4.67 -9.69 -1.23
N ASP A 101 5.23 -10.64 -1.93
CA ASP A 101 5.77 -11.85 -1.34
C ASP A 101 6.97 -11.53 -0.44
N PRO A 102 7.14 -12.20 0.70
CA PRO A 102 8.27 -11.97 1.59
C PRO A 102 9.65 -12.07 0.90
N GLU A 103 9.82 -12.97 -0.06
CA GLU A 103 11.06 -13.08 -0.84
C GLU A 103 11.31 -11.83 -1.69
N LEU A 104 10.26 -11.26 -2.28
CA LEU A 104 10.37 -10.01 -3.04
C LEU A 104 10.76 -8.84 -2.13
N VAL A 105 10.15 -8.74 -0.95
CA VAL A 105 10.48 -7.70 0.05
C VAL A 105 11.93 -7.84 0.54
N ALA A 106 12.39 -9.07 0.77
CA ALA A 106 13.74 -9.34 1.27
C ALA A 106 14.88 -9.02 0.27
N ASN A 107 14.56 -8.80 -1.00
CA ASN A 107 15.55 -8.49 -2.03
C ASN A 107 16.16 -7.09 -1.91
N LYS A 108 15.57 -6.20 -1.09
CA LYS A 108 16.02 -4.82 -0.96
C LYS A 108 15.79 -4.30 0.46
N GLU A 109 16.77 -3.58 0.99
CA GLU A 109 16.62 -2.88 2.26
C GLU A 109 15.51 -1.81 2.19
N GLN A 110 14.76 -1.64 3.29
CA GLN A 110 13.60 -0.73 3.33
C GLN A 110 13.97 0.71 2.95
N SER A 111 15.11 1.21 3.42
CA SER A 111 15.56 2.57 3.12
C SER A 111 15.91 2.75 1.63
N GLU A 112 16.51 1.74 1.02
CA GLU A 112 16.83 1.73 -0.40
C GLU A 112 15.55 1.66 -1.24
N TYR A 113 14.61 0.81 -0.87
CA TYR A 113 13.31 0.74 -1.54
C TYR A 113 12.57 2.08 -1.54
N LEU A 114 12.50 2.75 -0.38
CA LEU A 114 11.83 4.04 -0.27
C LEU A 114 12.54 5.14 -1.07
N GLN A 115 13.87 5.12 -1.10
CA GLN A 115 14.65 6.10 -1.86
C GLN A 115 14.45 5.91 -3.37
N ASP A 116 14.58 4.68 -3.85
CA ASP A 116 14.38 4.36 -5.28
C ASP A 116 12.97 4.74 -5.74
N LEU A 117 11.97 4.45 -4.91
CA LEU A 117 10.59 4.80 -5.20
C LEU A 117 10.38 6.32 -5.28
N LYS A 118 11.00 7.10 -4.37
CA LYS A 118 10.98 8.57 -4.44
C LYS A 118 11.63 9.09 -5.72
N ASP A 119 12.78 8.54 -6.08
CA ASP A 119 13.52 8.97 -7.27
C ASP A 119 12.74 8.64 -8.56
N GLU A 120 12.09 7.48 -8.61
CA GLU A 120 11.23 7.08 -9.73
C GLU A 120 10.02 8.01 -9.88
N ILE A 121 9.33 8.34 -8.78
CA ILE A 121 8.21 9.27 -8.78
C ILE A 121 8.66 10.68 -9.18
N ALA A 122 9.80 11.15 -8.68
CA ALA A 122 10.36 12.45 -9.04
C ALA A 122 10.69 12.53 -10.55
N ALA A 123 11.25 11.46 -11.11
CA ALA A 123 11.51 11.37 -12.54
C ALA A 123 10.20 11.36 -13.36
N PHE A 124 9.17 10.67 -12.87
CA PHE A 124 7.83 10.63 -13.48
C PHE A 124 7.20 12.03 -13.55
N HIS A 125 7.24 12.77 -12.44
CA HIS A 125 6.73 14.16 -12.37
C HIS A 125 7.56 15.14 -13.21
N THR A 126 8.89 14.99 -13.23
CA THR A 126 9.78 15.81 -14.07
C THR A 126 9.39 15.69 -15.55
N ASN A 127 9.02 14.50 -15.99
CA ASN A 127 8.55 14.24 -17.35
C ASN A 127 7.09 14.67 -17.58
N LYS A 128 6.41 15.18 -16.55
CA LYS A 128 4.97 15.56 -16.59
C LYS A 128 4.08 14.41 -17.05
N TRP A 129 4.40 13.21 -16.60
CA TRP A 129 3.61 12.02 -16.86
C TRP A 129 2.50 11.89 -15.82
N THR A 130 1.42 11.21 -16.21
CA THR A 130 0.28 10.95 -15.32
C THR A 130 -0.32 9.60 -15.68
N ILE A 131 -0.59 8.74 -14.71
CA ILE A 131 -1.32 7.49 -14.93
C ILE A 131 -2.80 7.84 -15.09
N SER A 132 -3.31 7.84 -16.32
CA SER A 132 -4.71 8.19 -16.61
C SER A 132 -5.67 7.06 -16.18
N THR A 133 -5.33 5.82 -16.50
CA THR A 133 -6.12 4.64 -16.16
C THR A 133 -5.24 3.40 -16.11
N TYR A 134 -5.77 2.33 -15.55
CA TYR A 134 -5.17 1.00 -15.62
C TYR A 134 -6.25 -0.03 -16.00
N TRP A 135 -5.79 -1.16 -16.49
CA TRP A 135 -6.62 -2.30 -16.82
C TRP A 135 -5.94 -3.59 -16.37
N THR A 136 -6.70 -4.53 -15.82
CA THR A 136 -6.20 -5.84 -15.42
C THR A 136 -6.91 -6.94 -16.24
N SER A 137 -6.27 -8.07 -16.45
CA SER A 137 -6.87 -9.26 -17.06
C SER A 137 -8.25 -9.57 -16.50
N SER A 138 -9.14 -10.13 -17.32
CA SER A 138 -10.39 -10.64 -16.79
C SER A 138 -10.13 -11.81 -15.83
N SER A 139 -11.08 -12.15 -14.98
CA SER A 139 -10.90 -13.26 -14.03
C SER A 139 -10.75 -14.62 -14.76
N THR A 140 -11.29 -14.73 -15.96
CA THR A 140 -11.16 -15.92 -16.83
C THR A 140 -9.79 -16.04 -17.48
N ASP A 141 -9.05 -14.94 -17.58
CA ASP A 141 -7.73 -14.88 -18.23
C ASP A 141 -6.59 -14.98 -17.21
N VAL A 142 -6.92 -15.19 -15.94
CA VAL A 142 -5.92 -15.47 -14.89
C VAL A 142 -5.46 -16.92 -15.04
N GLU A 143 -4.21 -17.08 -15.45
CA GLU A 143 -3.59 -18.39 -15.56
C GLU A 143 -3.15 -18.86 -14.16
N ARG A 144 -3.58 -20.06 -13.75
CA ARG A 144 -3.18 -20.67 -12.46
C ARG A 144 -2.42 -21.96 -12.71
N PHE A 145 -1.38 -22.19 -11.94
CA PHE A 145 -0.56 -23.39 -12.01
C PHE A 145 0.10 -23.68 -10.66
N THR A 146 0.64 -24.88 -10.52
CA THR A 146 1.41 -25.28 -9.34
C THR A 146 2.84 -25.59 -9.77
N GLU A 147 3.81 -25.07 -9.02
CA GLU A 147 5.23 -25.31 -9.24
C GLU A 147 5.92 -25.42 -7.87
N ASP A 148 6.78 -26.41 -7.70
CA ASP A 148 7.50 -26.70 -6.45
C ASP A 148 6.64 -26.76 -5.19
N GLY A 149 5.39 -27.19 -5.34
CA GLY A 149 4.43 -27.32 -4.25
C GLY A 149 3.68 -26.02 -3.89
N TYR A 150 3.94 -24.92 -4.58
CA TYR A 150 3.27 -23.64 -4.40
C TYR A 150 2.21 -23.41 -5.49
N GLU A 151 1.11 -22.78 -5.11
CA GLU A 151 0.12 -22.28 -6.08
C GLU A 151 0.58 -20.90 -6.60
N PHE A 152 0.60 -20.78 -7.93
CA PHE A 152 0.91 -19.55 -8.63
C PHE A 152 -0.27 -19.07 -9.49
N ALA A 153 -0.31 -17.75 -9.71
CA ALA A 153 -1.22 -17.13 -10.65
C ALA A 153 -0.47 -16.10 -11.51
N ARG A 154 -0.79 -16.06 -12.79
CA ARG A 154 -0.24 -15.10 -13.75
C ARG A 154 -1.36 -14.28 -14.38
N LEU A 155 -1.18 -12.96 -14.42
CA LEU A 155 -2.12 -12.06 -15.09
C LEU A 155 -1.42 -10.78 -15.57
N TYR A 156 -2.08 -10.04 -16.45
CA TYR A 156 -1.56 -8.79 -17.01
C TYR A 156 -2.21 -7.59 -16.37
N CYS A 157 -1.42 -6.52 -16.24
CA CYS A 157 -1.88 -5.18 -15.93
C CYS A 157 -1.30 -4.21 -16.96
N THR A 158 -2.12 -3.29 -17.44
CA THR A 158 -1.70 -2.23 -18.36
C THR A 158 -2.01 -0.89 -17.73
N PHE A 159 -1.01 -0.05 -17.57
CA PHE A 159 -1.18 1.35 -17.20
C PHE A 159 -1.16 2.22 -18.47
N THR A 160 -2.12 3.11 -18.59
CA THR A 160 -2.12 4.14 -19.63
C THR A 160 -1.51 5.40 -19.05
N ILE A 161 -0.39 5.83 -19.61
CA ILE A 161 0.38 6.97 -19.14
C ILE A 161 0.17 8.12 -20.12
N ARG A 162 -0.38 9.24 -19.64
CA ARG A 162 -0.47 10.49 -20.40
C ARG A 162 0.86 11.20 -20.38
N GLN A 163 1.26 11.74 -21.52
CA GLN A 163 2.50 12.48 -21.76
C GLN A 163 2.19 13.74 -22.56
N SER A 164 3.13 14.70 -22.61
CA SER A 164 2.94 15.96 -23.33
C SER A 164 2.65 15.82 -24.84
N GLY A 165 3.03 14.71 -25.44
CA GLY A 165 2.83 14.42 -26.89
C GLY A 165 1.77 13.35 -27.18
N GLY A 166 1.00 12.88 -26.17
CA GLY A 166 0.01 11.82 -26.36
C GLY A 166 -0.10 10.88 -25.18
N SER A 167 -0.40 9.64 -25.44
CA SER A 167 -0.49 8.59 -24.41
C SER A 167 0.38 7.39 -24.78
N GLY A 168 1.10 6.87 -23.79
CA GLY A 168 1.81 5.60 -23.84
C GLY A 168 1.13 4.54 -22.98
N SER A 169 1.61 3.32 -23.03
CA SER A 169 1.17 2.26 -22.14
C SER A 169 2.37 1.48 -21.58
N SER A 170 2.34 1.20 -20.28
CA SER A 170 3.17 0.19 -19.63
C SER A 170 2.36 -1.09 -19.53
N ASN A 171 2.85 -2.16 -20.14
CA ASN A 171 2.22 -3.47 -20.06
C ASN A 171 3.08 -4.35 -19.17
N GLU A 172 2.49 -4.90 -18.12
CA GLU A 172 3.17 -5.69 -17.12
C GLU A 172 2.50 -7.05 -16.97
N VAL A 173 3.29 -8.09 -16.81
CA VAL A 173 2.82 -9.40 -16.40
C VAL A 173 3.23 -9.62 -14.95
N PHE A 174 2.25 -9.89 -14.11
CA PHE A 174 2.42 -10.19 -12.69
C PHE A 174 2.42 -11.69 -12.47
N LEU A 175 3.32 -12.15 -11.63
CA LEU A 175 3.34 -13.49 -11.06
C LEU A 175 3.02 -13.35 -9.56
N LEU A 176 1.99 -14.06 -9.12
CA LEU A 176 1.63 -14.12 -7.71
C LEU A 176 1.82 -15.54 -7.20
N ARG A 177 2.21 -15.64 -5.93
CA ARG A 177 2.29 -16.89 -5.17
C ARG A 177 1.31 -16.84 -4.02
N LYS A 178 0.69 -17.95 -3.71
CA LYS A 178 -0.21 -18.07 -2.56
C LYS A 178 0.61 -18.36 -1.31
N ASP A 179 0.41 -17.58 -0.26
CA ASP A 179 1.11 -17.76 1.01
C ASP A 179 0.40 -18.77 1.94
N GLU A 180 0.98 -19.03 3.11
CA GLU A 180 0.46 -19.97 4.11
C GLU A 180 -0.91 -19.53 4.69
N ASN A 181 -1.24 -18.23 4.60
CA ASN A 181 -2.52 -17.68 5.03
C ASN A 181 -3.56 -17.66 3.90
N GLU A 182 -3.31 -18.38 2.81
CA GLU A 182 -4.16 -18.42 1.61
C GLU A 182 -4.25 -17.06 0.87
N HIS A 183 -3.36 -16.09 1.16
CA HIS A 183 -3.29 -14.82 0.48
C HIS A 183 -2.44 -14.89 -0.78
N TRP A 184 -2.92 -14.28 -1.85
CA TRP A 184 -2.14 -14.11 -3.07
C TRP A 184 -1.16 -12.93 -2.90
N LYS A 185 0.14 -13.21 -2.97
CA LYS A 185 1.22 -12.23 -2.85
C LYS A 185 1.92 -12.03 -4.18
N ILE A 186 2.26 -10.79 -4.51
CA ILE A 186 3.02 -10.46 -5.73
C ILE A 186 4.45 -10.98 -5.55
N TYR A 187 4.77 -12.05 -6.26
CA TYR A 187 6.09 -12.68 -6.27
C TYR A 187 7.06 -11.94 -7.19
N GLY A 188 6.53 -11.29 -8.24
CA GLY A 188 7.31 -10.44 -9.13
C GLY A 188 6.47 -9.97 -10.32
N TRP A 189 7.03 -9.06 -11.09
CA TRP A 189 6.47 -8.61 -12.35
C TRP A 189 7.57 -8.24 -13.34
N LYS A 190 7.21 -8.17 -14.61
CA LYS A 190 8.09 -7.67 -15.67
C LYS A 190 7.31 -6.94 -16.74
N LEU A 191 7.98 -5.99 -17.37
CA LEU A 191 7.46 -5.32 -18.55
C LEU A 191 7.33 -6.30 -19.72
N VAL A 192 6.23 -6.21 -20.44
CA VAL A 192 5.98 -6.97 -21.66
C VAL A 192 5.94 -5.99 -22.81
N GLN A 193 6.85 -6.14 -23.76
CA GLN A 193 6.76 -5.40 -25.02
C GLN A 193 5.55 -5.91 -25.80
N LYS A 194 4.65 -4.98 -26.21
CA LYS A 194 3.56 -5.33 -27.10
C LYS A 194 4.16 -5.81 -28.43
N GLN A 195 4.07 -7.10 -28.73
CA GLN A 195 4.35 -7.55 -30.09
C GLN A 195 3.28 -6.92 -30.97
N VAL A 196 3.70 -5.97 -31.79
CA VAL A 196 2.86 -5.44 -32.88
C VAL A 196 2.74 -6.56 -33.89
N GLN A 197 1.57 -7.21 -33.92
CA GLN A 197 1.15 -8.07 -35.04
C GLN A 197 0.60 -7.21 -36.16
#